data_3e09c1aa8a1d543bbed0e28cd9eeb3ce
#
_entry.id   3e09c1aa8a1d543bbed0e28cd9eeb3ce
#
_cell.length_a   1.000
_cell.length_b   1.000
_cell.length_c   1.000
_cell.angle_alpha   90.00
_cell.angle_beta   90.00
_cell.angle_gamma   90.00
#
_symmetry.space_group_name_H-M   'P 1'
#
loop_
_entity.id
_entity.type
_entity.pdbx_description
1 polymer ?
#
loop_
_entity_poly.entity_id
_entity_poly.type
_entity_poly.pdbx_seq_one_letter_code
_entity_poly.pdbx_strand_id
1 'polypeptide(L)'
;MKIFNDLQLAKELIKFPTVTPVDAGIMKFLEKKLKLIGFKTKILEFKDGNSTSVKNIYARLGTESPNFCYAGHVDVVPPGNIKNWSSNPFKPTIKNGRLIGRGASDMKSSVASFIAAVSDFASKNKKFKGSISPVSYTHLTLPTSSR
;
A
#
# COMPACT_ATOMS: atom_id res chain seq x y z
N MET A 1 -18.55 -6.62 6.88
CA MET A 1 -17.49 -6.00 6.07
C MET A 1 -16.98 -4.79 6.84
N LYS A 2 -15.67 -4.60 6.93
CA LYS A 2 -15.08 -3.51 7.73
C LYS A 2 -14.83 -2.30 6.86
N ILE A 3 -15.31 -1.12 7.29
CA ILE A 3 -14.99 0.18 6.67
C ILE A 3 -13.74 0.73 7.34
N PHE A 4 -12.83 1.27 6.56
CA PHE A 4 -11.57 1.87 7.04
C PHE A 4 -11.61 3.39 6.91
N ASN A 5 -10.99 4.06 7.88
CA ASN A 5 -10.65 5.48 7.78
C ASN A 5 -9.30 5.63 7.08
N ASP A 6 -9.25 6.45 6.06
CA ASP A 6 -8.07 6.67 5.20
C ASP A 6 -6.88 7.23 5.97
N LEU A 7 -7.08 8.27 6.79
CA LEU A 7 -6.03 8.89 7.60
C LEU A 7 -5.44 7.90 8.61
N GLN A 8 -6.32 7.13 9.29
CA GLN A 8 -5.86 6.13 10.24
C GLN A 8 -5.07 5.03 9.54
N LEU A 9 -5.54 4.56 8.38
CA LEU A 9 -4.86 3.55 7.60
C LEU A 9 -3.52 4.07 7.05
N ALA A 10 -3.46 5.33 6.59
CA ALA A 10 -2.21 5.97 6.17
C ALA A 10 -1.18 6.01 7.31
N LYS A 11 -1.61 6.40 8.52
CA LYS A 11 -0.75 6.34 9.71
C LYS A 11 -0.26 4.93 10.00
N GLU A 12 -1.12 3.91 9.87
CA GLU A 12 -0.70 2.51 10.06
C GLU A 12 0.35 2.10 9.02
N LEU A 13 0.17 2.45 7.74
CA LEU A 13 1.11 2.11 6.67
C LEU A 13 2.47 2.81 6.83
N ILE A 14 2.48 4.06 7.27
CA ILE A 14 3.73 4.83 7.46
C ILE A 14 4.62 4.23 8.55
N LYS A 15 4.05 3.54 9.53
CA LYS A 15 4.82 2.89 10.61
C LYS A 15 5.72 1.76 10.12
N PHE A 16 5.46 1.19 8.94
CA PHE A 16 6.32 0.18 8.36
C PHE A 16 7.53 0.84 7.69
N PRO A 17 8.78 0.59 8.14
CA PRO A 17 9.99 1.15 7.54
C PRO A 17 10.38 0.37 6.28
N THR A 18 9.53 0.41 5.28
CA THR A 18 9.66 -0.31 4.00
C THR A 18 10.66 0.36 3.06
N VAL A 19 11.86 0.64 3.56
CA VAL A 19 12.93 1.16 2.71
C VAL A 19 13.34 0.09 1.71
N THR A 20 13.19 0.38 0.43
CA THR A 20 13.45 -0.57 -0.66
C THR A 20 14.77 -1.32 -0.49
N PRO A 21 14.81 -2.65 -0.57
CA PRO A 21 13.74 -3.59 -0.96
C PRO A 21 13.02 -4.25 0.23
N VAL A 22 13.09 -3.68 1.42
CA VAL A 22 12.60 -4.31 2.67
C VAL A 22 11.07 -4.26 2.75
N ASP A 23 10.43 -5.43 2.89
CA ASP A 23 8.97 -5.55 3.09
C ASP A 23 8.51 -5.08 4.48
N ALA A 24 9.32 -5.26 5.51
CA ALA A 24 9.01 -4.95 6.92
C ALA A 24 7.64 -5.49 7.41
N GLY A 25 7.04 -6.46 6.72
CA GLY A 25 5.76 -7.06 7.07
C GLY A 25 4.52 -6.33 6.51
N ILE A 26 4.69 -5.29 5.70
CA ILE A 26 3.58 -4.48 5.18
C ILE A 26 2.65 -5.29 4.26
N MET A 27 3.17 -6.26 3.50
CA MET A 27 2.34 -7.09 2.61
C MET A 27 1.37 -7.97 3.40
N LYS A 28 1.80 -8.56 4.50
CA LYS A 28 0.90 -9.31 5.40
C LYS A 28 -0.14 -8.40 6.06
N PHE A 29 0.24 -7.19 6.40
CA PHE A 29 -0.68 -6.19 6.94
C PHE A 29 -1.76 -5.81 5.91
N LEU A 30 -1.37 -5.51 4.68
CA LEU A 30 -2.29 -5.21 3.58
C LEU A 30 -3.20 -6.40 3.28
N GLU A 31 -2.65 -7.61 3.21
CA GLU A 31 -3.43 -8.84 3.01
C GLU A 31 -4.55 -8.95 4.04
N LYS A 32 -4.23 -8.77 5.32
CA LYS A 32 -5.22 -8.80 6.40
C LYS A 32 -6.33 -7.75 6.22
N LYS A 33 -5.96 -6.51 5.85
CA LYS A 33 -6.94 -5.44 5.63
C LYS A 33 -7.83 -5.73 4.42
N LEU A 34 -7.27 -6.18 3.31
CA LEU A 34 -8.03 -6.52 2.09
C LEU A 34 -8.97 -7.71 2.31
N LYS A 35 -8.55 -8.75 3.02
CA LYS A 35 -9.41 -9.88 3.39
C LYS A 35 -10.62 -9.44 4.23
N LEU A 36 -10.48 -8.45 5.11
CA LEU A 36 -11.60 -7.91 5.90
C LEU A 36 -12.66 -7.18 5.05
N ILE A 37 -12.29 -6.72 3.85
CA ILE A 37 -13.22 -6.14 2.86
C ILE A 37 -13.90 -7.24 2.02
N GLY A 38 -13.28 -8.43 1.94
CA GLY A 38 -13.77 -9.55 1.13
C GLY A 38 -12.93 -9.86 -0.11
N PHE A 39 -11.75 -9.24 -0.25
CA PHE A 39 -10.85 -9.57 -1.34
C PHE A 39 -10.27 -10.98 -1.22
N LYS A 40 -10.14 -11.68 -2.34
CA LYS A 40 -9.21 -12.80 -2.51
C LYS A 40 -7.82 -12.22 -2.74
N THR A 41 -6.83 -12.69 -1.99
CA THR A 41 -5.47 -12.11 -1.97
C THR A 41 -4.42 -13.15 -2.31
N LYS A 42 -3.34 -12.72 -2.95
CA LYS A 42 -2.14 -13.52 -3.21
C LYS A 42 -0.90 -12.65 -3.01
N ILE A 43 -0.03 -13.04 -2.08
CA ILE A 43 1.31 -12.45 -1.96
C ILE A 43 2.22 -13.22 -2.90
N LEU A 44 2.94 -12.49 -3.74
CA LEU A 44 3.91 -12.99 -4.70
C LEU A 44 5.29 -12.56 -4.21
N GLU A 45 6.21 -13.50 -4.14
CA GLU A 45 7.59 -13.24 -3.76
C GLU A 45 8.49 -13.51 -4.98
N PHE A 46 9.31 -12.52 -5.31
CA PHE A 46 10.24 -12.59 -6.42
C PHE A 46 11.66 -12.44 -5.89
N LYS A 47 12.55 -13.29 -6.36
CA LYS A 47 13.97 -13.27 -6.01
C LYS A 47 14.78 -13.51 -7.27
N ASP A 48 15.78 -12.69 -7.51
CA ASP A 48 16.73 -12.86 -8.60
C ASP A 48 18.10 -13.17 -8.02
N GLY A 49 18.57 -14.39 -8.27
CA GLY A 49 19.86 -14.89 -7.80
C GLY A 49 20.06 -14.69 -6.28
N ASN A 50 21.13 -14.00 -5.91
CA ASN A 50 21.47 -13.66 -4.52
C ASN A 50 20.85 -12.35 -4.02
N SER A 51 19.99 -11.71 -4.81
CA SER A 51 19.34 -10.45 -4.41
C SER A 51 18.37 -10.64 -3.25
N THR A 52 18.04 -9.53 -2.58
CA THR A 52 16.96 -9.52 -1.58
C THR A 52 15.63 -9.79 -2.26
N SER A 53 14.81 -10.69 -1.70
CA SER A 53 13.50 -10.95 -2.25
C SER A 53 12.57 -9.74 -2.10
N VAL A 54 11.76 -9.49 -3.12
CA VAL A 54 10.71 -8.46 -3.12
C VAL A 54 9.35 -9.13 -3.04
N LYS A 55 8.44 -8.52 -2.30
CA LYS A 55 7.08 -9.03 -2.12
C LYS A 55 6.08 -8.07 -2.72
N ASN A 56 5.16 -8.63 -3.49
CA ASN A 56 4.03 -7.91 -4.06
C ASN A 56 2.73 -8.56 -3.60
N ILE A 57 1.67 -7.79 -3.51
CA ILE A 57 0.34 -8.33 -3.26
C ILE A 57 -0.56 -8.02 -4.45
N TYR A 58 -1.24 -9.04 -4.91
CA TYR A 58 -2.38 -8.93 -5.81
C TYR A 58 -3.64 -9.31 -5.05
N ALA A 59 -4.71 -8.55 -5.24
CA ALA A 59 -5.99 -8.90 -4.68
C ALA A 59 -7.12 -8.67 -5.68
N ARG A 60 -8.25 -9.34 -5.51
CA ARG A 60 -9.42 -9.18 -6.36
C ARG A 60 -10.72 -9.28 -5.56
N LEU A 61 -11.62 -8.34 -5.77
CA LEU A 61 -12.98 -8.32 -5.29
C LEU A 61 -13.91 -8.31 -6.51
N GLY A 62 -14.88 -9.25 -6.56
CA GLY A 62 -15.70 -9.50 -7.75
C GLY A 62 -14.99 -10.38 -8.77
N THR A 63 -15.76 -10.88 -9.74
CA THR A 63 -15.28 -11.84 -10.76
C THR A 63 -15.59 -11.42 -12.18
N GLU A 64 -16.49 -10.46 -12.34
CA GLU A 64 -16.99 -10.02 -13.64
C GLU A 64 -16.12 -8.93 -14.28
N SER A 65 -16.38 -8.66 -15.54
CA SER A 65 -15.86 -7.51 -16.28
C SER A 65 -16.85 -6.34 -16.19
N PRO A 66 -16.36 -5.09 -16.30
CA PRO A 66 -14.95 -4.69 -16.43
C PRO A 66 -14.17 -4.85 -15.11
N ASN A 67 -12.82 -4.88 -15.21
CA ASN A 67 -11.93 -4.86 -14.05
C ASN A 67 -11.33 -3.46 -13.86
N PHE A 68 -11.52 -2.88 -12.69
CA PHE A 68 -10.80 -1.68 -12.27
C PHE A 68 -9.55 -2.08 -11.51
N CYS A 69 -8.38 -1.79 -12.08
CA CYS A 69 -7.10 -2.09 -11.46
C CYS A 69 -6.46 -0.82 -10.88
N TYR A 70 -6.10 -0.89 -9.60
CA TYR A 70 -5.30 0.13 -8.94
C TYR A 70 -3.89 -0.41 -8.70
N ALA A 71 -2.86 0.28 -9.18
CA ALA A 71 -1.45 -0.04 -8.94
C ALA A 71 -0.83 1.02 -8.03
N GLY A 72 -0.20 0.59 -6.95
CA GLY A 72 0.46 1.50 -6.02
C GLY A 72 1.60 0.81 -5.26
N HIS A 73 2.67 1.56 -4.98
CA HIS A 73 3.78 1.06 -4.19
C HIS A 73 3.66 1.45 -2.71
N VAL A 74 4.25 0.63 -1.85
CA VAL A 74 4.30 0.85 -0.41
C VAL A 74 5.72 0.84 0.15
N ASP A 75 6.71 0.62 -0.71
CA ASP A 75 8.10 0.90 -0.38
C ASP A 75 8.39 2.40 -0.43
N VAL A 76 9.50 2.77 0.16
CA VAL A 76 9.91 4.16 0.28
C VAL A 76 11.42 4.28 0.10
N VAL A 77 11.87 5.42 -0.40
CA VAL A 77 13.29 5.78 -0.39
C VAL A 77 13.79 6.02 1.04
N PRO A 78 15.08 5.88 1.31
CA PRO A 78 15.66 6.21 2.61
C PRO A 78 15.24 7.59 3.09
N PRO A 79 15.00 7.79 4.39
CA PRO A 79 14.56 9.09 4.92
C PRO A 79 15.63 10.19 4.83
N GLY A 80 16.88 9.84 4.51
CA GLY A 80 18.00 10.76 4.54
C GLY A 80 18.42 11.10 5.98
N ASN A 81 18.93 12.31 6.19
CA ASN A 81 19.37 12.73 7.52
C ASN A 81 18.15 12.92 8.45
N ILE A 82 18.06 12.07 9.46
CA ILE A 82 16.95 12.07 10.45
C ILE A 82 16.84 13.41 11.20
N LYS A 83 17.94 14.13 11.38
CA LYS A 83 17.95 15.45 12.05
C LYS A 83 17.15 16.51 11.27
N ASN A 84 16.95 16.32 9.98
CA ASN A 84 16.18 17.24 9.13
C ASN A 84 14.65 17.00 9.23
N TRP A 85 14.23 15.97 9.96
CA TRP A 85 12.82 15.69 10.17
C TRP A 85 12.32 16.35 11.47
N SER A 86 11.12 16.93 11.42
CA SER A 86 10.47 17.48 12.60
C SER A 86 9.94 16.44 13.59
N SER A 87 9.92 15.15 13.15
CA SER A 87 9.56 13.96 13.93
C SER A 87 10.17 12.73 13.27
N ASN A 88 10.20 11.60 13.97
CA ASN A 88 10.68 10.35 13.37
C ASN A 88 9.88 10.03 12.10
N PRO A 89 10.54 9.78 10.93
CA PRO A 89 9.88 9.56 9.65
C PRO A 89 8.92 8.36 9.63
N PHE A 90 9.09 7.37 10.52
CA PHE A 90 8.22 6.20 10.64
C PHE A 90 7.30 6.26 11.88
N LYS A 91 7.21 7.43 12.54
CA LYS A 91 6.20 7.74 13.56
C LYS A 91 5.29 8.85 13.02
N PRO A 92 4.22 8.51 12.27
CA PRO A 92 3.39 9.49 11.59
C PRO A 92 2.75 10.46 12.59
N THR A 93 2.89 11.74 12.33
CA THR A 93 2.33 12.82 13.14
C THR A 93 1.46 13.75 12.30
N ILE A 94 0.49 14.40 12.96
CA ILE A 94 -0.25 15.50 12.34
C ILE A 94 0.29 16.81 12.92
N LYS A 95 0.71 17.70 12.04
CA LYS A 95 1.15 19.05 12.39
C LYS A 95 0.58 20.05 11.40
N ASN A 96 -0.12 21.07 11.91
CA ASN A 96 -0.78 22.09 11.09
C ASN A 96 -1.69 21.49 9.99
N GLY A 97 -2.49 20.48 10.33
CA GLY A 97 -3.38 19.80 9.39
C GLY A 97 -2.69 18.88 8.35
N ARG A 98 -1.37 18.71 8.42
CA ARG A 98 -0.60 17.88 7.48
C ARG A 98 -0.11 16.60 8.13
N LEU A 99 -0.25 15.49 7.44
CA LEU A 99 0.34 14.21 7.83
C LEU A 99 1.82 14.20 7.48
N ILE A 100 2.68 14.05 8.49
CA ILE A 100 4.14 14.01 8.35
C ILE A 100 4.61 12.60 8.58
N GLY A 101 5.41 12.06 7.64
CA GLY A 101 6.04 10.75 7.70
C GLY A 101 6.61 10.33 6.34
N ARG A 102 7.60 9.42 6.32
CA ARG A 102 8.17 8.92 5.08
C ARG A 102 7.13 8.06 4.34
N GLY A 103 6.88 8.41 3.07
CA GLY A 103 5.84 7.78 2.25
C GLY A 103 4.44 8.39 2.43
N ALA A 104 4.27 9.46 3.22
CA ALA A 104 2.98 10.13 3.36
C ALA A 104 2.47 10.67 2.01
N SER A 105 3.31 11.35 1.24
CA SER A 105 2.94 11.85 -0.10
C SER A 105 3.12 10.81 -1.19
N ASP A 106 4.16 9.97 -1.12
CA ASP A 106 4.56 9.01 -2.14
C ASP A 106 4.83 7.64 -1.52
N MET A 107 3.87 6.67 -1.60
CA MET A 107 2.46 6.96 -1.92
C MET A 107 1.52 6.21 -0.98
N LYS A 108 1.96 5.95 0.29
CA LYS A 108 1.20 5.18 1.28
C LYS A 108 -0.18 5.77 1.59
N SER A 109 -0.31 7.12 1.55
CA SER A 109 -1.62 7.75 1.75
C SER A 109 -2.57 7.48 0.58
N SER A 110 -2.07 7.46 -0.66
CA SER A 110 -2.87 7.10 -1.82
C SER A 110 -3.38 5.65 -1.74
N VAL A 111 -2.50 4.71 -1.33
CA VAL A 111 -2.90 3.31 -1.09
C VAL A 111 -3.95 3.23 0.02
N ALA A 112 -3.78 3.98 1.11
CA ALA A 112 -4.74 4.02 2.21
C ALA A 112 -6.11 4.57 1.75
N SER A 113 -6.13 5.67 0.99
CA SER A 113 -7.35 6.27 0.45
C SER A 113 -8.08 5.33 -0.50
N PHE A 114 -7.34 4.62 -1.37
CA PHE A 114 -7.93 3.61 -2.23
C PHE A 114 -8.62 2.49 -1.42
N ILE A 115 -7.91 1.93 -0.43
CA ILE A 115 -8.46 0.85 0.41
C ILE A 115 -9.68 1.33 1.20
N ALA A 116 -9.65 2.55 1.73
CA ALA A 116 -10.77 3.15 2.44
C ALA A 116 -11.99 3.33 1.51
N ALA A 117 -11.79 3.91 0.34
CA ALA A 117 -12.84 4.11 -0.66
C ALA A 117 -13.49 2.79 -1.10
N VAL A 118 -12.67 1.76 -1.39
CA VAL A 118 -13.20 0.45 -1.77
C VAL A 118 -13.91 -0.23 -0.58
N SER A 119 -13.45 -0.03 0.63
CA SER A 119 -14.13 -0.60 1.82
C SER A 119 -15.52 0.02 2.01
N ASP A 120 -15.66 1.33 1.80
CA ASP A 120 -16.96 2.02 1.83
C ASP A 120 -17.86 1.55 0.68
N PHE A 121 -17.35 1.55 -0.56
CA PHE A 121 -18.06 1.06 -1.73
C PHE A 121 -18.60 -0.35 -1.53
N ALA A 122 -17.73 -1.29 -1.11
CA ALA A 122 -18.10 -2.68 -0.92
C ALA A 122 -19.09 -2.88 0.23
N SER A 123 -19.08 -2.02 1.25
CA SER A 123 -20.06 -2.06 2.34
C SER A 123 -21.48 -1.72 1.87
N LYS A 124 -21.58 -0.80 0.92
CA LYS A 124 -22.85 -0.31 0.35
C LYS A 124 -23.34 -1.15 -0.84
N ASN A 125 -22.41 -1.78 -1.57
CA ASN A 125 -22.67 -2.51 -2.80
C ASN A 125 -22.27 -3.98 -2.67
N LYS A 126 -23.07 -4.77 -1.96
CA LYS A 126 -22.81 -6.22 -1.75
C LYS A 126 -22.80 -7.03 -3.04
N LYS A 127 -23.51 -6.56 -4.07
CA LYS A 127 -23.52 -7.13 -5.41
C LYS A 127 -23.25 -5.98 -6.40
N PHE A 128 -22.20 -6.06 -7.17
CA PHE A 128 -21.88 -5.12 -8.26
C PHE A 128 -21.36 -5.89 -9.47
N LYS A 129 -21.63 -5.37 -10.66
CA LYS A 129 -21.06 -5.90 -11.90
C LYS A 129 -19.64 -5.38 -12.05
N GLY A 130 -18.72 -6.29 -12.40
CA GLY A 130 -17.31 -5.98 -12.55
C GLY A 130 -16.44 -6.55 -11.44
N SER A 131 -15.23 -6.06 -11.37
CA SER A 131 -14.25 -6.44 -10.34
C SER A 131 -13.27 -5.31 -10.05
N ILE A 132 -12.69 -5.33 -8.87
CA ILE A 132 -11.69 -4.36 -8.41
C ILE A 132 -10.44 -5.14 -8.01
N SER A 133 -9.27 -4.73 -8.53
CA SER A 133 -8.00 -5.40 -8.28
C SER A 133 -6.93 -4.40 -7.86
N PRO A 134 -6.60 -4.29 -6.56
CA PRO A 134 -5.36 -3.62 -6.16
C PRO A 134 -4.16 -4.51 -6.41
N VAL A 135 -3.09 -3.88 -6.88
CA VAL A 135 -1.73 -4.40 -6.92
C VAL A 135 -0.85 -3.47 -6.10
N SER A 136 -0.22 -3.98 -5.07
CA SER A 136 0.78 -3.21 -4.32
C SER A 136 2.12 -3.93 -4.32
N TYR A 137 3.18 -3.16 -4.49
CA TYR A 137 4.54 -3.68 -4.64
C TYR A 137 5.54 -2.90 -3.76
N THR A 138 6.68 -3.55 -3.47
CA THR A 138 7.77 -3.00 -2.64
C THR A 138 9.03 -2.69 -3.45
N HIS A 139 8.96 -2.70 -4.77
CA HIS A 139 10.11 -2.38 -5.61
C HIS A 139 9.67 -1.81 -6.94
N LEU A 140 9.89 -0.52 -7.12
CA LEU A 140 9.73 0.15 -8.40
C LEU A 140 11.10 0.24 -9.07
N THR A 141 11.48 -0.74 -9.89
CA THR A 141 12.51 -0.54 -10.89
C THR A 141 11.84 -0.03 -12.16
N LEU A 142 11.93 1.26 -12.41
CA LEU A 142 11.81 1.73 -13.79
C LEU A 142 13.00 1.13 -14.54
N PRO A 143 12.81 0.48 -15.70
CA PRO A 143 13.94 0.12 -16.55
C PRO A 143 14.62 1.45 -16.93
N THR A 144 15.77 1.72 -16.33
CA THR A 144 16.67 2.72 -16.84
C THR A 144 17.16 2.20 -18.18
N SER A 145 16.52 2.63 -19.27
CA SER A 145 17.10 2.44 -20.57
C SER A 145 18.38 3.26 -20.60
N SER A 146 19.51 2.62 -20.28
CA SER A 146 20.82 3.14 -20.65
C SER A 146 20.86 3.17 -22.18
N ARG A 147 20.72 4.34 -22.74
CA ARG A 147 21.21 4.62 -24.09
C ARG A 147 22.67 5.04 -23.98
#